data_93fa7fbf3fbccb5f3eda8d0c51a5ac2b
#
_entry.id   93fa7fbf3fbccb5f3eda8d0c51a5ac2b
#
_cell.length_a   1.000
_cell.length_b   1.000
_cell.length_c   1.000
_cell.angle_alpha   90.00
_cell.angle_beta   90.00
_cell.angle_gamma   90.00
#
_symmetry.space_group_name_H-M   'P 1'
#
loop_
_entity.id
_entity.type
_entity.pdbx_description
1 polymer ?
#
loop_
_entity_poly.entity_id
_entity_poly.type
_entity_poly.pdbx_seq_one_letter_code
_entity_poly.pdbx_strand_id
1 'polypeptide(L)'
;MSISFSMAMSRIDQKKISEEEIKEKLNKHKLWLETEKREGECADFIKLNLEGYDFSNMDLSRENFYGANLRKTKFRNSKLVGTILINADIGFHSDFEGADMTDVQAMGINSVGYNFKNTVLNGADFYRAVLWDTDFKNAKMSEVGSFICSDVADCDFRKANLTGANFAFANFDYTHFEGADCTGTVFTYANNLEWAYFYKTKLDNAVFTEDIPEECFKPFFKDDGEEDG
;
A
#
# COMPACT_ATOMS: atom_id res chain seq x y z
N MET A 1 -6.33 -2.89 28.38
CA MET A 1 -6.57 -1.43 28.34
C MET A 1 -6.38 -1.02 26.90
N SER A 2 -7.47 -0.87 26.18
CA SER A 2 -7.48 -0.43 24.78
C SER A 2 -7.00 1.00 24.70
N ILE A 3 -5.83 1.20 24.09
CA ILE A 3 -5.37 2.54 23.72
C ILE A 3 -6.15 2.91 22.46
N SER A 4 -7.27 3.58 22.67
CA SER A 4 -7.93 4.34 21.63
C SER A 4 -6.96 5.42 21.17
N PHE A 5 -6.16 5.13 20.12
CA PHE A 5 -5.47 6.17 19.39
C PHE A 5 -6.54 7.04 18.73
N SER A 6 -6.89 8.10 19.43
CA SER A 6 -7.78 9.14 18.95
C SER A 6 -7.32 9.56 17.56
N MET A 7 -8.14 9.25 16.54
CA MET A 7 -8.07 9.79 15.19
C MET A 7 -8.33 11.31 15.16
N ALA A 8 -7.63 12.06 15.98
CA ALA A 8 -7.54 13.50 15.89
C ALA A 8 -6.19 13.85 15.24
N MET A 9 -5.88 13.30 14.07
CA MET A 9 -5.09 14.08 13.14
C MET A 9 -5.94 15.31 12.85
N SER A 10 -5.54 16.45 13.43
CA SER A 10 -6.09 17.74 13.08
C SER A 10 -6.17 17.73 11.53
N ARG A 11 -7.39 17.94 11.00
CA ARG A 11 -7.52 18.21 9.57
C ARG A 11 -6.56 19.35 9.28
N ILE A 12 -5.39 18.99 8.75
CA ILE A 12 -4.46 19.98 8.22
C ILE A 12 -5.31 20.76 7.24
N ASP A 13 -5.33 22.06 7.40
CA ASP A 13 -6.16 22.95 6.57
C ASP A 13 -5.61 22.84 5.14
N GLN A 14 -6.15 21.86 4.39
CA GLN A 14 -5.65 21.49 3.08
C GLN A 14 -6.19 22.50 2.08
N LYS A 15 -5.28 23.16 1.39
CA LYS A 15 -5.65 24.16 0.38
C LYS A 15 -6.45 23.49 -0.74
N LYS A 16 -7.63 24.03 -1.03
CA LYS A 16 -8.38 23.65 -2.22
C LYS A 16 -7.63 24.10 -3.47
N ILE A 17 -7.67 23.26 -4.48
CA ILE A 17 -7.07 23.52 -5.80
C ILE A 17 -8.13 23.30 -6.88
N SER A 18 -8.15 24.11 -7.93
CA SER A 18 -9.07 23.94 -9.04
C SER A 18 -8.60 22.83 -9.99
N GLU A 19 -9.52 22.30 -10.79
CA GLU A 19 -9.17 21.32 -11.82
C GLU A 19 -8.21 21.89 -12.86
N GLU A 20 -8.34 23.18 -13.18
CA GLU A 20 -7.47 23.88 -14.11
C GLU A 20 -6.03 23.95 -13.58
N GLU A 21 -5.87 24.30 -12.30
CA GLU A 21 -4.55 24.32 -11.65
C GLU A 21 -3.93 22.93 -11.59
N ILE A 22 -4.72 21.88 -11.34
CA ILE A 22 -4.24 20.50 -11.38
C ILE A 22 -3.75 20.13 -12.78
N LYS A 23 -4.55 20.42 -13.81
CA LYS A 23 -4.18 20.15 -15.22
C LYS A 23 -2.92 20.89 -15.64
N GLU A 24 -2.75 22.15 -15.22
CA GLU A 24 -1.54 22.92 -15.49
C GLU A 24 -0.31 22.26 -14.86
N LYS A 25 -0.39 21.87 -13.57
CA LYS A 25 0.68 21.14 -12.88
C LYS A 25 1.05 19.84 -13.59
N LEU A 26 0.04 19.05 -13.98
CA LEU A 26 0.25 17.77 -14.67
C LEU A 26 0.88 17.96 -16.05
N ASN A 27 0.50 19.01 -16.81
CA ASN A 27 1.11 19.31 -18.10
C ASN A 27 2.59 19.70 -17.94
N LYS A 28 2.94 20.51 -16.94
CA LYS A 28 4.32 20.86 -16.62
C LYS A 28 5.12 19.62 -16.19
N HIS A 29 4.53 18.76 -15.39
CA HIS A 29 5.17 17.51 -14.97
C HIS A 29 5.42 16.56 -16.14
N LYS A 30 4.44 16.40 -17.02
CA LYS A 30 4.60 15.60 -18.24
C LYS A 30 5.80 16.09 -19.07
N LEU A 31 5.87 17.40 -19.30
CA LEU A 31 6.97 18.01 -20.02
C LEU A 31 8.32 17.76 -19.30
N TRP A 32 8.34 17.85 -17.97
CA TRP A 32 9.51 17.59 -17.15
C TRP A 32 10.01 16.15 -17.28
N LEU A 33 9.09 15.16 -17.33
CA LEU A 33 9.43 13.76 -17.59
C LEU A 33 9.94 13.54 -19.03
N GLU A 34 9.22 14.05 -20.02
CA GLU A 34 9.54 13.87 -21.45
C GLU A 34 10.89 14.51 -21.84
N THR A 35 11.27 15.58 -21.19
CA THR A 35 12.51 16.31 -21.45
C THR A 35 13.66 15.93 -20.52
N GLU A 36 13.54 14.86 -19.73
CA GLU A 36 14.53 14.45 -18.74
C GLU A 36 14.91 15.59 -17.78
N LYS A 37 13.91 16.34 -17.29
CA LYS A 37 14.01 17.46 -16.35
C LYS A 37 14.61 18.76 -16.92
N ARG A 38 14.71 18.89 -18.22
CA ARG A 38 15.26 20.10 -18.86
C ARG A 38 14.21 21.21 -18.98
N GLU A 39 12.95 20.85 -19.15
CA GLU A 39 11.82 21.76 -19.25
C GLU A 39 10.66 21.30 -18.37
N GLY A 40 9.70 22.17 -18.10
CA GLY A 40 8.59 21.87 -17.20
C GLY A 40 9.01 21.92 -15.73
N GLU A 41 8.18 21.36 -14.86
CA GLU A 41 8.37 21.30 -13.43
C GLU A 41 7.85 19.96 -12.88
N CYS A 42 8.58 19.34 -11.95
CA CYS A 42 8.02 18.24 -11.18
C CYS A 42 6.80 18.75 -10.41
N ALA A 43 5.64 18.14 -10.59
CA ALA A 43 4.46 18.63 -9.91
C ALA A 43 4.61 18.47 -8.39
N ASP A 44 3.96 19.36 -7.67
CA ASP A 44 3.94 19.39 -6.23
C ASP A 44 2.50 19.59 -5.76
N PHE A 45 2.00 18.57 -5.08
CA PHE A 45 0.66 18.53 -4.51
C PHE A 45 0.68 18.50 -2.98
N ILE A 46 1.76 18.95 -2.36
CA ILE A 46 1.92 18.97 -0.90
C ILE A 46 0.72 19.63 -0.22
N LYS A 47 0.09 18.88 0.70
CA LYS A 47 -1.03 19.34 1.54
C LYS A 47 -2.21 19.94 0.74
N LEU A 48 -2.38 19.53 -0.52
CA LEU A 48 -3.54 19.94 -1.31
C LEU A 48 -4.72 18.98 -1.10
N ASN A 49 -5.92 19.53 -1.28
CA ASN A 49 -7.13 18.72 -1.33
C ASN A 49 -7.40 18.28 -2.77
N LEU A 50 -7.19 17.01 -3.03
CA LEU A 50 -7.36 16.35 -4.33
C LEU A 50 -8.49 15.30 -4.28
N GLU A 51 -9.36 15.37 -3.25
CA GLU A 51 -10.43 14.40 -3.05
C GLU A 51 -11.24 14.17 -4.33
N GLY A 52 -11.35 12.90 -4.72
CA GLY A 52 -12.16 12.45 -5.85
C GLY A 52 -11.55 12.69 -7.23
N TYR A 53 -10.33 13.24 -7.32
CA TYR A 53 -9.68 13.42 -8.62
C TYR A 53 -9.29 12.08 -9.25
N ASP A 54 -9.35 12.01 -10.58
CA ASP A 54 -8.99 10.82 -11.36
C ASP A 54 -7.62 10.97 -12.03
N PHE A 55 -6.63 10.30 -11.48
CA PHE A 55 -5.25 10.22 -11.98
C PHE A 55 -4.98 8.92 -12.75
N SER A 56 -6.01 8.17 -13.11
CA SER A 56 -5.84 6.86 -13.77
C SER A 56 -5.07 6.98 -15.08
N ASN A 57 -4.18 6.01 -15.35
CA ASN A 57 -3.33 5.92 -16.53
C ASN A 57 -2.35 7.08 -16.71
N MET A 58 -2.08 7.90 -15.70
CA MET A 58 -1.12 9.01 -15.76
C MET A 58 0.27 8.56 -15.29
N ASP A 59 1.31 9.17 -15.84
CA ASP A 59 2.67 9.07 -15.28
C ASP A 59 2.85 10.20 -14.26
N LEU A 60 2.88 9.80 -12.99
CA LEU A 60 3.04 10.65 -11.81
C LEU A 60 4.35 10.33 -11.08
N SER A 61 5.31 9.76 -11.79
CA SER A 61 6.57 9.34 -11.21
C SER A 61 7.29 10.52 -10.55
N ARG A 62 7.71 10.33 -9.29
CA ARG A 62 8.40 11.32 -8.45
C ARG A 62 7.58 12.53 -8.03
N GLU A 63 6.27 12.52 -8.26
CA GLU A 63 5.34 13.53 -7.73
C GLU A 63 5.37 13.57 -6.20
N ASN A 64 5.05 14.73 -5.64
CA ASN A 64 5.03 14.92 -4.20
C ASN A 64 3.60 15.19 -3.71
N PHE A 65 3.02 14.19 -3.04
CA PHE A 65 1.70 14.26 -2.40
C PHE A 65 1.80 14.30 -0.87
N TYR A 66 2.93 14.76 -0.29
CA TYR A 66 3.11 14.80 1.16
C TYR A 66 1.91 15.47 1.85
N GLY A 67 1.24 14.73 2.76
CA GLY A 67 0.10 15.24 3.53
C GLY A 67 -1.12 15.67 2.70
N ALA A 68 -1.20 15.30 1.42
CA ALA A 68 -2.35 15.60 0.57
C ALA A 68 -3.60 14.81 1.02
N ASN A 69 -4.78 15.37 0.76
CA ASN A 69 -6.03 14.61 0.80
C ASN A 69 -6.26 13.94 -0.55
N LEU A 70 -6.12 12.62 -0.56
CA LEU A 70 -6.30 11.78 -1.73
C LEU A 70 -7.54 10.86 -1.58
N ARG A 71 -8.49 11.20 -0.71
CA ARG A 71 -9.71 10.40 -0.51
C ARG A 71 -10.48 10.25 -1.81
N LYS A 72 -10.98 9.06 -2.11
CA LYS A 72 -11.75 8.74 -3.32
C LYS A 72 -11.01 9.02 -4.63
N THR A 73 -9.71 9.27 -4.59
CA THR A 73 -8.91 9.43 -5.81
C THR A 73 -8.76 8.10 -6.53
N LYS A 74 -8.57 8.17 -7.84
CA LYS A 74 -8.28 6.99 -8.66
C LYS A 74 -6.89 7.09 -9.24
N PHE A 75 -6.11 6.02 -9.03
CA PHE A 75 -4.76 5.85 -9.58
C PHE A 75 -4.63 4.56 -10.39
N ARG A 76 -5.76 4.05 -10.94
CA ARG A 76 -5.76 2.78 -11.68
C ARG A 76 -4.77 2.83 -12.84
N ASN A 77 -3.89 1.81 -12.90
CA ASN A 77 -2.85 1.70 -13.93
C ASN A 77 -1.96 2.94 -14.07
N SER A 78 -1.90 3.81 -13.07
CA SER A 78 -0.99 4.94 -13.08
C SER A 78 0.44 4.50 -12.76
N LYS A 79 1.40 5.33 -13.15
CA LYS A 79 2.80 5.15 -12.81
C LYS A 79 3.18 6.11 -11.69
N LEU A 80 3.49 5.56 -10.52
CA LEU A 80 3.78 6.27 -9.28
C LEU A 80 5.23 5.98 -8.78
N VAL A 81 6.14 5.70 -9.71
CA VAL A 81 7.51 5.31 -9.37
C VAL A 81 8.24 6.40 -8.60
N GLY A 82 8.69 6.10 -7.38
CA GLY A 82 9.39 7.04 -6.51
C GLY A 82 8.53 8.22 -6.03
N THR A 83 7.21 8.10 -6.11
CA THR A 83 6.26 9.12 -5.63
C THR A 83 6.28 9.22 -4.11
N ILE A 84 6.09 10.43 -3.57
CA ILE A 84 6.04 10.70 -2.13
C ILE A 84 4.57 10.79 -1.70
N LEU A 85 4.12 9.82 -0.90
CA LEU A 85 2.80 9.75 -0.27
C LEU A 85 2.88 9.89 1.27
N ILE A 86 4.00 10.30 1.81
CA ILE A 86 4.24 10.37 3.25
C ILE A 86 3.12 11.17 3.93
N ASN A 87 2.46 10.57 4.95
CA ASN A 87 1.34 11.16 5.67
C ASN A 87 0.17 11.63 4.78
N ALA A 88 0.06 11.16 3.54
CA ALA A 88 -1.11 11.43 2.73
C ALA A 88 -2.34 10.73 3.33
N ASP A 89 -3.47 11.42 3.30
CA ASP A 89 -4.77 10.84 3.65
C ASP A 89 -5.37 10.24 2.39
N ILE A 90 -5.13 8.96 2.19
CA ILE A 90 -5.69 8.25 1.05
C ILE A 90 -7.10 7.71 1.33
N GLY A 91 -7.71 7.97 2.51
CA GLY A 91 -9.09 7.74 3.01
C GLY A 91 -9.95 6.76 2.20
N PHE A 92 -11.13 6.43 2.64
CA PHE A 92 -12.00 5.42 2.02
C PHE A 92 -12.17 5.59 0.50
N HIS A 93 -12.10 4.46 -0.25
CA HIS A 93 -12.40 4.35 -1.68
C HIS A 93 -11.35 4.91 -2.66
N SER A 94 -10.11 5.12 -2.23
CA SER A 94 -9.03 5.35 -3.19
C SER A 94 -8.63 4.03 -3.88
N ASP A 95 -8.31 4.10 -5.16
CA ASP A 95 -8.14 2.93 -6.00
C ASP A 95 -6.79 2.97 -6.74
N PHE A 96 -5.89 2.07 -6.36
CA PHE A 96 -4.55 1.94 -6.92
C PHE A 96 -4.40 0.68 -7.80
N GLU A 97 -5.51 0.00 -8.16
CA GLU A 97 -5.45 -1.25 -8.89
C GLU A 97 -4.57 -1.15 -10.14
N GLY A 98 -3.60 -2.06 -10.24
CA GLY A 98 -2.67 -2.14 -11.37
C GLY A 98 -1.64 -1.01 -11.44
N ALA A 99 -1.57 -0.12 -10.45
CA ALA A 99 -0.56 0.94 -10.44
C ALA A 99 0.86 0.40 -10.27
N ASP A 100 1.84 1.06 -10.89
CA ASP A 100 3.26 0.86 -10.60
C ASP A 100 3.71 1.84 -9.52
N MET A 101 3.89 1.32 -8.32
CA MET A 101 4.28 2.06 -7.11
C MET A 101 5.70 1.69 -6.66
N THR A 102 6.55 1.28 -7.60
CA THR A 102 7.96 0.97 -7.32
C THR A 102 8.63 2.14 -6.60
N ASP A 103 9.36 1.85 -5.51
CA ASP A 103 10.08 2.83 -4.68
C ASP A 103 9.19 3.95 -4.09
N VAL A 104 7.88 3.74 -3.99
CA VAL A 104 6.99 4.73 -3.37
C VAL A 104 7.33 4.94 -1.90
N GLN A 105 7.31 6.19 -1.45
CA GLN A 105 7.49 6.55 -0.05
C GLN A 105 6.11 6.78 0.58
N ALA A 106 5.59 5.77 1.27
CA ALA A 106 4.24 5.76 1.85
C ALA A 106 4.26 5.67 3.39
N MET A 107 5.31 6.18 4.03
CA MET A 107 5.45 6.16 5.48
C MET A 107 4.30 6.89 6.17
N GLY A 108 3.72 6.24 7.19
CA GLY A 108 2.67 6.82 8.03
C GLY A 108 1.38 7.13 7.28
N ILE A 109 1.15 6.56 6.11
CA ILE A 109 -0.17 6.68 5.46
C ILE A 109 -1.22 6.01 6.34
N ASN A 110 -2.41 6.58 6.34
CA ASN A 110 -3.55 6.03 7.07
C ASN A 110 -4.63 5.62 6.07
N SER A 111 -4.92 4.33 6.08
CA SER A 111 -5.66 3.65 5.04
C SER A 111 -6.60 2.61 5.63
N VAL A 112 -7.87 2.63 5.24
CA VAL A 112 -8.84 1.58 5.57
C VAL A 112 -9.66 1.24 4.32
N GLY A 113 -9.65 -0.04 3.91
CA GLY A 113 -10.50 -0.54 2.83
C GLY A 113 -10.06 -0.13 1.41
N TYR A 114 -8.77 -0.34 1.05
CA TYR A 114 -8.25 0.07 -0.26
C TYR A 114 -8.05 -1.06 -1.22
N ASN A 115 -7.95 -0.64 -2.49
CA ASN A 115 -7.68 -1.53 -3.58
C ASN A 115 -6.25 -1.32 -4.10
N PHE A 116 -5.34 -2.19 -3.65
CA PHE A 116 -3.98 -2.34 -4.18
C PHE A 116 -3.82 -3.64 -4.98
N LYS A 117 -4.91 -4.19 -5.51
CA LYS A 117 -4.85 -5.40 -6.35
C LYS A 117 -3.93 -5.20 -7.54
N ASN A 118 -3.14 -6.23 -7.84
CA ASN A 118 -2.29 -6.25 -9.01
C ASN A 118 -1.25 -5.11 -9.07
N THR A 119 -1.00 -4.38 -7.98
CA THR A 119 0.02 -3.32 -7.93
C THR A 119 1.43 -3.88 -7.96
N VAL A 120 2.36 -3.07 -8.47
CA VAL A 120 3.80 -3.30 -8.31
C VAL A 120 4.30 -2.40 -7.19
N LEU A 121 4.81 -2.99 -6.11
CA LEU A 121 5.23 -2.32 -4.87
C LEU A 121 6.69 -2.64 -4.50
N ASN A 122 7.52 -2.98 -5.50
CA ASN A 122 8.92 -3.29 -5.27
C ASN A 122 9.63 -2.07 -4.65
N GLY A 123 10.35 -2.26 -3.54
CA GLY A 123 11.03 -1.18 -2.83
C GLY A 123 10.12 -0.17 -2.12
N ALA A 124 8.79 -0.38 -2.11
CA ALA A 124 7.86 0.52 -1.45
C ALA A 124 8.07 0.58 0.07
N ASP A 125 8.00 1.77 0.66
CA ASP A 125 8.16 1.98 2.10
C ASP A 125 6.83 2.37 2.77
N PHE A 126 6.25 1.42 3.50
CA PHE A 126 5.03 1.56 4.31
C PHE A 126 5.34 1.60 5.82
N TYR A 127 6.52 2.07 6.22
CA TYR A 127 6.88 2.16 7.63
C TYR A 127 5.82 2.92 8.44
N ARG A 128 5.31 2.28 9.53
CA ARG A 128 4.24 2.81 10.37
C ARG A 128 2.94 3.15 9.64
N ALA A 129 2.68 2.54 8.50
CA ALA A 129 1.40 2.68 7.82
C ALA A 129 0.29 1.95 8.60
N VAL A 130 -0.93 2.49 8.55
CA VAL A 130 -2.15 1.80 8.99
C VAL A 130 -2.92 1.40 7.73
N LEU A 131 -3.08 0.10 7.48
CA LEU A 131 -3.56 -0.45 6.21
C LEU A 131 -4.74 -1.44 6.40
N TRP A 132 -5.58 -1.19 7.38
CA TRP A 132 -6.68 -2.11 7.72
C TRP A 132 -7.60 -2.41 6.54
N ASP A 133 -8.07 -3.66 6.43
CA ASP A 133 -9.04 -4.11 5.42
C ASP A 133 -8.60 -3.75 3.98
N THR A 134 -7.28 -3.77 3.73
CA THR A 134 -6.71 -3.39 2.43
C THR A 134 -6.49 -4.63 1.56
N ASP A 135 -6.91 -4.56 0.30
CA ASP A 135 -6.78 -5.65 -0.67
C ASP A 135 -5.49 -5.53 -1.49
N PHE A 136 -4.52 -6.40 -1.18
CA PHE A 136 -3.24 -6.55 -1.86
C PHE A 136 -3.17 -7.81 -2.75
N LYS A 137 -4.30 -8.39 -3.12
CA LYS A 137 -4.28 -9.61 -3.96
C LYS A 137 -3.43 -9.45 -5.20
N ASN A 138 -2.60 -10.46 -5.47
CA ASN A 138 -1.68 -10.49 -6.60
C ASN A 138 -0.69 -9.30 -6.65
N ALA A 139 -0.53 -8.51 -5.59
CA ALA A 139 0.47 -7.45 -5.55
C ALA A 139 1.89 -8.04 -5.63
N LYS A 140 2.82 -7.30 -6.22
CA LYS A 140 4.22 -7.68 -6.35
C LYS A 140 5.07 -6.79 -5.45
N MET A 141 5.65 -7.38 -4.42
CA MET A 141 6.47 -6.69 -3.40
C MET A 141 7.83 -7.36 -3.25
N SER A 142 8.39 -7.87 -4.36
CA SER A 142 9.75 -8.42 -4.36
C SER A 142 10.76 -7.28 -4.23
N GLU A 143 11.87 -7.52 -3.52
CA GLU A 143 12.93 -6.56 -3.25
C GLU A 143 12.59 -5.48 -2.20
N VAL A 144 12.82 -5.83 -0.91
CA VAL A 144 12.90 -4.90 0.24
C VAL A 144 11.72 -3.94 0.43
N GLY A 145 10.51 -4.36 0.07
CA GLY A 145 9.31 -3.62 0.50
C GLY A 145 9.27 -3.61 2.04
N SER A 146 9.09 -2.43 2.65
CA SER A 146 9.10 -2.25 4.10
C SER A 146 7.71 -2.01 4.65
N PHE A 147 7.23 -2.93 5.50
CA PHE A 147 6.03 -2.80 6.32
C PHE A 147 6.37 -2.78 7.81
N ILE A 148 7.59 -2.37 8.15
CA ILE A 148 8.07 -2.36 9.54
C ILE A 148 7.14 -1.49 10.40
N CYS A 149 6.69 -2.02 11.55
CA CYS A 149 5.78 -1.37 12.47
C CYS A 149 4.43 -0.97 11.82
N SER A 150 4.05 -1.53 10.68
CA SER A 150 2.75 -1.27 10.05
C SER A 150 1.63 -2.05 10.76
N ASP A 151 0.40 -1.57 10.59
CA ASP A 151 -0.79 -2.30 10.99
C ASP A 151 -1.51 -2.79 9.74
N VAL A 152 -1.43 -4.09 9.49
CA VAL A 152 -2.00 -4.76 8.32
C VAL A 152 -3.16 -5.69 8.70
N ALA A 153 -3.83 -5.41 9.82
CA ALA A 153 -4.97 -6.19 10.27
C ALA A 153 -6.06 -6.26 9.18
N ASP A 154 -6.71 -7.42 9.05
CA ASP A 154 -7.73 -7.71 8.04
C ASP A 154 -7.27 -7.54 6.58
N CYS A 155 -5.98 -7.39 6.32
CA CYS A 155 -5.46 -7.24 4.96
C CYS A 155 -5.52 -8.55 4.16
N ASP A 156 -5.72 -8.43 2.86
CA ASP A 156 -5.77 -9.54 1.93
C ASP A 156 -4.53 -9.58 1.03
N PHE A 157 -3.53 -10.39 1.38
CA PHE A 157 -2.33 -10.65 0.59
C PHE A 157 -2.41 -11.96 -0.22
N ARG A 158 -3.61 -12.50 -0.43
CA ARG A 158 -3.75 -13.76 -1.16
C ARG A 158 -3.10 -13.68 -2.54
N LYS A 159 -2.28 -14.71 -2.86
CA LYS A 159 -1.56 -14.83 -4.13
C LYS A 159 -0.56 -13.67 -4.39
N ALA A 160 -0.26 -12.82 -3.39
CA ALA A 160 0.78 -11.79 -3.52
C ALA A 160 2.18 -12.41 -3.57
N ASN A 161 3.10 -11.73 -4.25
CA ASN A 161 4.52 -12.02 -4.14
C ASN A 161 5.15 -11.08 -3.11
N LEU A 162 5.50 -11.63 -1.95
CA LEU A 162 6.08 -10.94 -0.81
C LEU A 162 7.56 -11.33 -0.57
N THR A 163 8.20 -11.89 -1.60
CA THR A 163 9.58 -12.39 -1.49
C THR A 163 10.52 -11.32 -0.96
N GLY A 164 11.13 -11.58 0.21
CA GLY A 164 12.07 -10.67 0.86
C GLY A 164 11.44 -9.43 1.50
N ALA A 165 10.13 -9.29 1.53
CA ALA A 165 9.45 -8.19 2.21
C ALA A 165 9.74 -8.18 3.72
N ASN A 166 9.77 -7.01 4.34
CA ASN A 166 10.05 -6.85 5.76
C ASN A 166 8.82 -6.36 6.53
N PHE A 167 8.25 -7.25 7.32
CA PHE A 167 7.11 -7.01 8.20
C PHE A 167 7.49 -7.04 9.70
N ALA A 168 8.74 -6.75 10.04
CA ALA A 168 9.14 -6.76 11.44
C ALA A 168 8.26 -5.80 12.28
N PHE A 169 7.82 -6.26 13.46
CA PHE A 169 6.93 -5.51 14.37
C PHE A 169 5.56 -5.13 13.79
N ALA A 170 5.14 -5.70 12.66
CA ALA A 170 3.82 -5.44 12.10
C ALA A 170 2.71 -6.18 12.88
N ASN A 171 1.48 -5.70 12.75
CA ASN A 171 0.29 -6.33 13.32
C ASN A 171 -0.49 -7.07 12.22
N PHE A 172 -0.80 -8.37 12.44
CA PHE A 172 -1.39 -9.28 11.47
C PHE A 172 -2.76 -9.83 11.87
N ASP A 173 -3.46 -9.18 12.75
CA ASP A 173 -4.76 -9.66 13.20
C ASP A 173 -5.68 -9.95 12.00
N TYR A 174 -6.13 -11.22 11.85
CA TYR A 174 -6.95 -11.73 10.73
C TYR A 174 -6.41 -11.47 9.30
N THR A 175 -5.11 -11.33 9.12
CA THR A 175 -4.49 -11.10 7.81
C THR A 175 -4.44 -12.38 6.98
N HIS A 176 -4.73 -12.29 5.69
CA HIS A 176 -4.79 -13.40 4.72
C HIS A 176 -3.56 -13.48 3.84
N PHE A 177 -2.82 -14.60 3.92
CA PHE A 177 -1.63 -14.90 3.09
C PHE A 177 -1.83 -16.14 2.19
N GLU A 178 -3.05 -16.68 2.08
CA GLU A 178 -3.27 -17.95 1.38
C GLU A 178 -2.75 -17.92 -0.06
N GLY A 179 -1.87 -18.86 -0.38
CA GLY A 179 -1.21 -18.97 -1.69
C GLY A 179 -0.21 -17.86 -2.01
N ALA A 180 0.13 -16.98 -1.06
CA ALA A 180 1.19 -15.99 -1.25
C ALA A 180 2.58 -16.62 -1.29
N ASP A 181 3.52 -15.98 -1.97
CA ASP A 181 4.95 -16.30 -1.90
C ASP A 181 5.65 -15.39 -0.88
N CYS A 182 5.87 -15.91 0.32
CA CYS A 182 6.57 -15.25 1.41
C CYS A 182 8.02 -15.76 1.56
N THR A 183 8.65 -16.21 0.47
CA THR A 183 10.04 -16.68 0.50
C THR A 183 10.96 -15.58 1.01
N GLY A 184 11.72 -15.85 2.08
CA GLY A 184 12.65 -14.89 2.69
C GLY A 184 11.99 -13.69 3.35
N THR A 185 10.67 -13.68 3.51
CA THR A 185 9.94 -12.62 4.21
C THR A 185 10.31 -12.58 5.68
N VAL A 186 10.46 -11.38 6.25
CA VAL A 186 10.82 -11.17 7.66
C VAL A 186 9.57 -10.82 8.47
N PHE A 187 9.20 -11.67 9.43
CA PHE A 187 8.08 -11.52 10.36
C PHE A 187 8.55 -11.38 11.82
N THR A 188 9.79 -10.95 12.05
CA THR A 188 10.35 -10.89 13.40
C THR A 188 9.60 -9.90 14.28
N TYR A 189 9.30 -10.30 15.53
CA TYR A 189 8.55 -9.49 16.49
C TYR A 189 7.18 -9.02 15.98
N ALA A 190 6.61 -9.74 15.02
CA ALA A 190 5.27 -9.49 14.55
C ALA A 190 4.25 -9.82 15.64
N ASN A 191 3.13 -9.07 15.65
CA ASN A 191 2.05 -9.27 16.60
C ASN A 191 0.88 -9.98 15.93
N ASN A 192 0.17 -10.82 16.70
CA ASN A 192 -1.07 -11.48 16.29
C ASN A 192 -0.92 -12.42 15.08
N LEU A 193 0.28 -12.96 14.83
CA LEU A 193 0.49 -13.96 13.77
C LEU A 193 -0.34 -15.23 13.96
N GLU A 194 -0.70 -15.56 15.20
CA GLU A 194 -1.58 -16.68 15.55
C GLU A 194 -3.01 -16.54 15.02
N TRP A 195 -3.40 -15.35 14.57
CA TRP A 195 -4.69 -15.07 13.93
C TRP A 195 -4.59 -14.90 12.42
N ALA A 196 -3.39 -14.98 11.85
CA ALA A 196 -3.18 -14.88 10.40
C ALA A 196 -3.39 -16.22 9.69
N TYR A 197 -3.70 -16.19 8.40
CA TYR A 197 -4.03 -17.37 7.58
C TYR A 197 -2.94 -17.63 6.56
N PHE A 198 -2.25 -18.80 6.68
CA PHE A 198 -1.11 -19.19 5.84
C PHE A 198 -1.38 -20.45 4.99
N TYR A 199 -2.61 -20.79 4.70
CA TYR A 199 -2.92 -21.98 3.90
C TYR A 199 -2.29 -21.90 2.51
N LYS A 200 -1.51 -22.94 2.12
CA LYS A 200 -0.75 -22.97 0.86
C LYS A 200 0.25 -21.81 0.68
N THR A 201 0.58 -21.05 1.69
CA THR A 201 1.61 -20.01 1.64
C THR A 201 2.98 -20.62 1.51
N LYS A 202 3.82 -20.09 0.64
CA LYS A 202 5.21 -20.48 0.51
C LYS A 202 6.07 -19.69 1.50
N LEU A 203 6.77 -20.37 2.39
CA LEU A 203 7.51 -19.78 3.52
C LEU A 203 9.01 -20.15 3.52
N ASP A 204 9.58 -20.54 2.37
CA ASP A 204 10.99 -20.90 2.27
C ASP A 204 11.89 -19.76 2.78
N ASN A 205 12.73 -20.04 3.77
CA ASN A 205 13.62 -19.05 4.41
C ASN A 205 12.91 -17.83 5.03
N ALA A 206 11.60 -17.88 5.25
CA ALA A 206 10.90 -16.85 6.02
C ALA A 206 11.41 -16.86 7.48
N VAL A 207 11.49 -15.67 8.09
CA VAL A 207 12.07 -15.50 9.42
C VAL A 207 11.01 -15.05 10.41
N PHE A 208 10.80 -15.88 11.45
CA PHE A 208 9.87 -15.62 12.55
C PHE A 208 10.63 -15.53 13.89
N THR A 209 10.07 -14.86 14.88
CA THR A 209 10.61 -14.85 16.24
C THR A 209 10.08 -16.04 17.03
N GLU A 210 8.84 -16.44 16.79
CA GLU A 210 8.12 -17.54 17.45
C GLU A 210 7.53 -18.48 16.41
N ASP A 211 7.22 -19.71 16.80
CA ASP A 211 6.58 -20.70 15.92
C ASP A 211 5.14 -20.27 15.62
N ILE A 212 4.72 -20.42 14.37
CA ILE A 212 3.34 -20.18 13.96
C ILE A 212 2.49 -21.42 14.30
N PRO A 213 1.33 -21.26 14.96
CA PRO A 213 0.44 -22.36 15.26
C PRO A 213 -0.02 -23.14 14.02
N GLU A 214 -0.19 -24.46 14.15
CA GLU A 214 -0.63 -25.32 13.04
C GLU A 214 -2.01 -24.90 12.46
N GLU A 215 -2.85 -24.30 13.27
CA GLU A 215 -4.17 -23.80 12.88
C GLU A 215 -4.09 -22.79 11.76
N CYS A 216 -3.06 -21.95 11.73
CA CYS A 216 -2.85 -20.91 10.72
C CYS A 216 -2.61 -21.47 9.31
N PHE A 217 -2.25 -22.75 9.20
CA PHE A 217 -2.02 -23.43 7.92
C PHE A 217 -3.24 -24.21 7.41
N LYS A 218 -4.37 -24.15 8.12
CA LYS A 218 -5.61 -24.80 7.67
C LYS A 218 -6.38 -23.87 6.73
N PRO A 219 -7.19 -24.39 5.80
CA PRO A 219 -8.02 -23.56 4.95
C PRO A 219 -9.05 -22.81 5.81
N PHE A 220 -9.20 -21.52 5.56
CA PHE A 220 -10.16 -20.65 6.26
C PHE A 220 -11.62 -21.05 5.99
N PHE A 221 -11.91 -21.49 4.75
CA PHE A 221 -13.19 -22.10 4.39
C PHE A 221 -13.00 -23.61 4.16
N LYS A 222 -13.98 -24.42 4.56
CA LYS A 222 -14.08 -25.77 4.02
C LYS A 222 -14.28 -25.64 2.52
N ASP A 223 -13.42 -26.33 1.78
CA ASP A 223 -13.45 -26.36 0.33
C ASP A 223 -14.83 -26.85 -0.13
N ASP A 224 -15.77 -25.95 -0.42
CA ASP A 224 -17.10 -26.27 -0.94
C ASP A 224 -17.06 -26.51 -2.46
N GLY A 225 -15.88 -26.92 -2.97
CA GLY A 225 -15.77 -27.53 -4.30
C GLY A 225 -15.81 -26.57 -5.48
N GLU A 226 -15.50 -25.29 -5.32
CA GLU A 226 -15.22 -24.43 -6.47
C GLU A 226 -13.74 -24.56 -6.88
N GLU A 227 -13.49 -25.45 -7.83
CA GLU A 227 -12.25 -25.45 -8.62
C GLU A 227 -12.20 -24.16 -9.42
N ASP A 228 -11.18 -23.33 -9.15
CA ASP A 228 -10.82 -22.17 -9.98
C ASP A 228 -10.52 -22.66 -11.41
N GLY A 229 -11.45 -22.43 -12.36
CA GLY A 229 -11.32 -22.65 -13.81
C GLY A 229 -10.56 -21.52 -14.49
#